data_d04d5e93b6f762a2ee7a2beadfae0de7
#
_entry.id   d04d5e93b6f762a2ee7a2beadfae0de7
#
_cell.length_a   1.000
_cell.length_b   1.000
_cell.length_c   1.000
_cell.angle_alpha   90.00
_cell.angle_beta   90.00
_cell.angle_gamma   90.00
#
_symmetry.space_group_name_H-M   'P 1'
#
loop_
_entity.id
_entity.type
_entity.pdbx_description
1 polymer ?
#
loop_
_entity_poly.entity_id
_entity_poly.type
_entity_poly.pdbx_seq_one_letter_code
_entity_poly.pdbx_strand_id
1 'polypeptide(L)'
;MKRVLEPELMLDEHQVKAYAEADFEIPHQDFIRRLSTWLNEPDFSGTALDLGCGPGDISFRFAKAFPLSTVHAVDGSQAMLNVAHAALSPDLAPRLRFIPGLLATVILPQSDYEIIFSNSVLHHLPDAQTLWQTVKNYAKSGTRIIIMDLLRPANLAVAQKMVDDYTANEPDILQRDFYHSLLAAFSIEEISTQLAQADLQLHVEQISDRHVFITGVIR
;
A
#
# COMPACT_ATOMS: atom_id res chain seq x y z
N MET A 1 -20.59 9.11 3.15
CA MET A 1 -21.17 8.10 4.07
C MET A 1 -20.25 7.87 5.26
N LYS A 2 -20.71 7.20 6.35
CA LYS A 2 -19.87 6.87 7.50
C LYS A 2 -18.92 5.72 7.14
N ARG A 3 -17.67 5.77 7.62
CA ARG A 3 -16.67 4.69 7.46
C ARG A 3 -17.13 3.43 8.22
N VAL A 4 -16.91 2.27 7.62
CA VAL A 4 -17.15 0.96 8.24
C VAL A 4 -15.85 0.20 8.21
N LEU A 5 -15.33 -0.17 9.40
CA LEU A 5 -14.07 -0.90 9.51
C LEU A 5 -14.19 -2.32 8.95
N GLU A 6 -13.11 -2.80 8.39
CA GLU A 6 -12.92 -4.20 8.02
C GLU A 6 -11.79 -4.83 8.86
N PRO A 7 -11.59 -6.15 8.82
CA PRO A 7 -10.45 -6.78 9.48
C PRO A 7 -9.13 -6.20 8.99
N GLU A 8 -8.22 -5.84 9.92
CA GLU A 8 -6.92 -5.25 9.60
C GLU A 8 -6.01 -6.20 8.81
N LEU A 9 -6.10 -7.49 9.09
CA LEU A 9 -5.23 -8.49 8.47
C LEU A 9 -6.02 -9.54 7.70
N MET A 10 -5.54 -9.88 6.51
CA MET A 10 -6.00 -11.00 5.73
C MET A 10 -5.27 -12.28 6.20
N LEU A 11 -5.96 -13.11 6.99
CA LEU A 11 -5.38 -14.30 7.64
C LEU A 11 -5.92 -15.62 7.06
N ASP A 12 -7.06 -15.59 6.39
CA ASP A 12 -7.67 -16.78 5.79
C ASP A 12 -6.92 -17.18 4.52
N GLU A 13 -6.45 -18.42 4.44
CA GLU A 13 -5.62 -18.92 3.32
C GLU A 13 -6.37 -18.89 1.98
N HIS A 14 -7.69 -19.13 1.97
CA HIS A 14 -8.50 -19.07 0.75
C HIS A 14 -8.63 -17.66 0.24
N GLN A 15 -8.82 -16.70 1.16
CA GLN A 15 -8.86 -15.27 0.85
C GLN A 15 -7.51 -14.77 0.33
N VAL A 16 -6.42 -15.12 1.03
CA VAL A 16 -5.05 -14.81 0.61
C VAL A 16 -4.74 -15.35 -0.78
N LYS A 17 -5.13 -16.61 -1.04
CA LYS A 17 -4.93 -17.23 -2.34
C LYS A 17 -5.72 -16.51 -3.44
N ALA A 18 -7.01 -16.24 -3.20
CA ALA A 18 -7.85 -15.52 -4.17
C ALA A 18 -7.27 -14.13 -4.48
N TYR A 19 -6.83 -13.40 -3.46
CA TYR A 19 -6.19 -12.10 -3.62
C TYR A 19 -4.89 -12.18 -4.42
N ALA A 20 -4.03 -13.15 -4.11
CA ALA A 20 -2.73 -13.32 -4.78
C ALA A 20 -2.86 -13.77 -6.25
N GLU A 21 -3.95 -14.47 -6.61
CA GLU A 21 -4.24 -14.91 -7.97
C GLU A 21 -5.06 -13.91 -8.78
N ALA A 22 -5.57 -12.84 -8.16
CA ALA A 22 -6.34 -11.80 -8.83
C ALA A 22 -5.49 -10.96 -9.79
N ASP A 23 -6.10 -10.49 -10.87
CA ASP A 23 -5.43 -9.63 -11.85
C ASP A 23 -5.44 -8.16 -11.40
N PHE A 24 -4.37 -7.76 -10.73
CA PHE A 24 -4.08 -6.37 -10.39
C PHE A 24 -3.06 -5.70 -11.32
N GLU A 25 -2.83 -6.24 -12.53
CA GLU A 25 -1.80 -5.73 -13.45
C GLU A 25 -1.95 -4.22 -13.70
N ILE A 26 -3.14 -3.79 -14.11
CA ILE A 26 -3.39 -2.39 -14.47
C ILE A 26 -3.20 -1.43 -13.29
N PRO A 27 -3.87 -1.59 -12.12
CA PRO A 27 -3.70 -0.67 -10.99
C PRO A 27 -2.29 -0.69 -10.40
N HIS A 28 -1.65 -1.84 -10.31
CA HIS A 28 -0.30 -1.95 -9.77
C HIS A 28 0.75 -1.36 -10.71
N GLN A 29 0.61 -1.56 -12.02
CA GLN A 29 1.48 -0.92 -13.00
C GLN A 29 1.29 0.61 -13.01
N ASP A 30 0.06 1.10 -12.86
CA ASP A 30 -0.22 2.54 -12.75
C ASP A 30 0.44 3.15 -11.50
N PHE A 31 0.38 2.46 -10.35
CA PHE A 31 1.09 2.88 -9.15
C PHE A 31 2.60 3.04 -9.38
N ILE A 32 3.26 2.03 -9.92
CA ILE A 32 4.71 2.08 -10.19
C ILE A 32 5.05 3.16 -11.21
N ARG A 33 4.24 3.32 -12.26
CA ARG A 33 4.42 4.39 -13.25
C ARG A 33 4.34 5.78 -12.61
N ARG A 34 3.34 6.03 -11.75
CA ARG A 34 3.17 7.29 -11.02
C ARG A 34 4.33 7.53 -10.07
N LEU A 35 4.70 6.52 -9.29
CA LEU A 35 5.82 6.54 -8.38
C LEU A 35 7.12 6.89 -9.12
N SER A 36 7.43 6.20 -10.21
CA SER A 36 8.64 6.43 -11.01
C SER A 36 8.64 7.83 -11.64
N THR A 37 7.49 8.29 -12.14
CA THR A 37 7.34 9.63 -12.71
C THR A 37 7.55 10.72 -11.65
N TRP A 38 6.99 10.53 -10.46
CA TRP A 38 7.13 11.49 -9.36
C TRP A 38 8.55 11.54 -8.79
N LEU A 39 9.20 10.37 -8.63
CA LEU A 39 10.59 10.29 -8.19
C LEU A 39 11.55 10.94 -9.17
N ASN A 40 11.34 10.71 -10.47
CA ASN A 40 12.20 11.18 -11.57
C ASN A 40 13.70 10.84 -11.37
N GLU A 41 13.99 9.67 -10.79
CA GLU A 41 15.34 9.14 -10.52
C GLU A 41 15.44 7.68 -10.98
N PRO A 42 15.65 7.42 -12.27
CA PRO A 42 15.69 6.04 -12.79
C PRO A 42 16.84 5.20 -12.21
N ASP A 43 17.93 5.84 -11.81
CA ASP A 43 19.12 5.20 -11.24
C ASP A 43 19.10 5.21 -9.69
N PHE A 44 17.93 5.30 -9.06
CA PHE A 44 17.81 5.26 -7.61
C PHE A 44 18.46 3.99 -7.03
N SER A 45 19.40 4.18 -6.10
CA SER A 45 20.24 3.10 -5.51
C SER A 45 20.14 3.02 -3.98
N GLY A 46 19.21 3.74 -3.37
CA GLY A 46 18.98 3.73 -1.92
C GLY A 46 18.14 2.56 -1.44
N THR A 47 17.73 2.62 -0.17
CA THR A 47 16.83 1.64 0.43
C THR A 47 15.41 2.17 0.48
N ALA A 48 14.48 1.40 -0.06
CA ALA A 48 13.04 1.67 -0.01
C ALA A 48 12.35 0.76 1.02
N LEU A 49 11.27 1.28 1.62
CA LEU A 49 10.41 0.58 2.55
C LEU A 49 9.00 0.48 1.95
N ASP A 50 8.51 -0.75 1.81
CA ASP A 50 7.12 -1.06 1.43
C ASP A 50 6.33 -1.41 2.69
N LEU A 51 5.33 -0.60 3.03
CA LEU A 51 4.48 -0.78 4.20
C LEU A 51 3.18 -1.49 3.81
N GLY A 52 2.99 -2.73 4.28
CA GLY A 52 1.86 -3.59 3.94
C GLY A 52 2.02 -4.19 2.54
N CYS A 53 3.11 -4.93 2.34
CA CYS A 53 3.48 -5.44 1.02
C CYS A 53 2.57 -6.56 0.50
N GLY A 54 1.72 -7.17 1.34
CA GLY A 54 0.88 -8.30 0.96
C GLY A 54 1.68 -9.46 0.33
N PRO A 55 1.22 -9.98 -0.83
CA PRO A 55 1.91 -11.06 -1.54
C PRO A 55 3.14 -10.57 -2.34
N GLY A 56 3.53 -9.30 -2.19
CA GLY A 56 4.79 -8.75 -2.69
C GLY A 56 4.78 -8.19 -4.10
N ASP A 57 3.64 -8.15 -4.82
CA ASP A 57 3.61 -7.74 -6.23
C ASP A 57 4.16 -6.31 -6.43
N ILE A 58 3.74 -5.34 -5.62
CA ILE A 58 4.27 -3.97 -5.69
C ILE A 58 5.77 -3.93 -5.39
N SER A 59 6.22 -4.67 -4.36
CA SER A 59 7.64 -4.79 -4.02
C SER A 59 8.46 -5.35 -5.19
N PHE A 60 7.96 -6.39 -5.87
CA PHE A 60 8.62 -6.96 -7.05
C PHE A 60 8.70 -5.97 -8.20
N ARG A 61 7.61 -5.26 -8.49
CA ARG A 61 7.57 -4.23 -9.55
C ARG A 61 8.50 -3.07 -9.24
N PHE A 62 8.52 -2.60 -7.99
CA PHE A 62 9.45 -1.55 -7.56
C PHE A 62 10.90 -2.01 -7.74
N ALA A 63 11.24 -3.19 -7.23
CA ALA A 63 12.59 -3.72 -7.34
C ALA A 63 13.03 -3.94 -8.80
N LYS A 64 12.13 -4.26 -9.71
CA LYS A 64 12.42 -4.34 -11.16
C LYS A 64 12.60 -2.96 -11.79
N ALA A 65 11.76 -1.98 -11.41
CA ALA A 65 11.84 -0.61 -11.92
C ALA A 65 13.10 0.13 -11.46
N PHE A 66 13.61 -0.21 -10.25
CA PHE A 66 14.81 0.39 -9.64
C PHE A 66 15.86 -0.69 -9.32
N PRO A 67 16.59 -1.19 -10.33
CA PRO A 67 17.44 -2.37 -10.19
C PRO A 67 18.65 -2.17 -9.27
N LEU A 68 19.01 -0.93 -8.93
CA LEU A 68 20.11 -0.61 -8.02
C LEU A 68 19.64 -0.44 -6.56
N SER A 69 18.34 -0.47 -6.29
CA SER A 69 17.77 -0.28 -4.96
C SER A 69 17.74 -1.56 -4.13
N THR A 70 17.70 -1.37 -2.81
CA THR A 70 17.31 -2.41 -1.84
C THR A 70 15.89 -2.14 -1.36
N VAL A 71 15.09 -3.19 -1.16
CA VAL A 71 13.71 -3.06 -0.68
C VAL A 71 13.53 -3.89 0.59
N HIS A 72 13.02 -3.24 1.64
CA HIS A 72 12.46 -3.90 2.80
C HIS A 72 10.93 -3.82 2.71
N ALA A 73 10.27 -4.96 2.76
CA ALA A 73 8.83 -5.08 2.55
C ALA A 73 8.18 -5.71 3.78
N VAL A 74 7.26 -5.01 4.40
CA VAL A 74 6.65 -5.38 5.70
C VAL A 74 5.20 -5.77 5.51
N ASP A 75 4.80 -6.88 6.12
CA ASP A 75 3.38 -7.23 6.24
C ASP A 75 3.09 -7.94 7.57
N GLY A 76 1.89 -7.71 8.11
CA GLY A 76 1.40 -8.34 9.33
C GLY A 76 0.88 -9.76 9.12
N SER A 77 0.52 -10.13 7.89
CA SER A 77 0.00 -11.44 7.54
C SER A 77 1.11 -12.40 7.12
N GLN A 78 1.39 -13.41 7.96
CA GLN A 78 2.34 -14.45 7.60
C GLN A 78 1.89 -15.25 6.37
N ALA A 79 0.57 -15.40 6.15
CA ALA A 79 0.03 -16.08 4.99
C ALA A 79 0.36 -15.32 3.69
N MET A 80 0.25 -13.99 3.68
CA MET A 80 0.67 -13.14 2.57
C MET A 80 2.18 -13.26 2.32
N LEU A 81 2.99 -13.18 3.38
CA LEU A 81 4.45 -13.29 3.26
C LEU A 81 4.90 -14.68 2.76
N ASN A 82 4.18 -15.74 3.08
CA ASN A 82 4.46 -17.06 2.53
C ASN A 82 4.29 -17.09 1.00
N VAL A 83 3.24 -16.43 0.48
CA VAL A 83 3.03 -16.26 -0.96
C VAL A 83 4.15 -15.41 -1.58
N ALA A 84 4.49 -14.28 -0.94
CA ALA A 84 5.58 -13.40 -1.38
C ALA A 84 6.93 -14.13 -1.45
N HIS A 85 7.27 -14.93 -0.44
CA HIS A 85 8.48 -15.75 -0.44
C HIS A 85 8.48 -16.83 -1.53
N ALA A 86 7.35 -17.47 -1.79
CA ALA A 86 7.22 -18.47 -2.86
C ALA A 86 7.39 -17.85 -4.26
N ALA A 87 6.99 -16.59 -4.44
CA ALA A 87 7.10 -15.88 -5.71
C ALA A 87 8.45 -15.14 -5.90
N LEU A 88 9.29 -15.06 -4.83
CA LEU A 88 10.56 -14.33 -4.87
C LEU A 88 11.57 -15.02 -5.79
N SER A 89 11.90 -14.36 -6.88
CA SER A 89 12.88 -14.86 -7.84
C SER A 89 14.34 -14.73 -7.33
N PRO A 90 15.25 -15.63 -7.76
CA PRO A 90 16.65 -15.61 -7.32
C PRO A 90 17.42 -14.31 -7.63
N ASP A 91 17.04 -13.60 -8.68
CA ASP A 91 17.64 -12.30 -9.07
C ASP A 91 17.19 -11.15 -8.16
N LEU A 92 16.02 -11.22 -7.55
CA LEU A 92 15.54 -10.21 -6.60
C LEU A 92 15.93 -10.52 -5.14
N ALA A 93 16.11 -11.79 -4.78
CA ALA A 93 16.40 -12.23 -3.42
C ALA A 93 17.60 -11.51 -2.74
N PRO A 94 18.68 -11.10 -3.43
CA PRO A 94 19.78 -10.37 -2.79
C PRO A 94 19.42 -8.96 -2.32
N ARG A 95 18.35 -8.34 -2.85
CA ARG A 95 18.00 -6.94 -2.61
C ARG A 95 16.55 -6.69 -2.23
N LEU A 96 15.73 -7.73 -2.08
CA LEU A 96 14.35 -7.64 -1.60
C LEU A 96 14.17 -8.56 -0.39
N ARG A 97 13.83 -7.98 0.75
CA ARG A 97 13.65 -8.69 2.02
C ARG A 97 12.24 -8.49 2.55
N PHE A 98 11.50 -9.58 2.72
CA PHE A 98 10.21 -9.60 3.40
C PHE A 98 10.39 -9.70 4.93
N ILE A 99 9.62 -8.90 5.67
CA ILE A 99 9.75 -8.74 7.13
C ILE A 99 8.36 -8.89 7.75
N PRO A 100 8.14 -9.93 8.59
CA PRO A 100 6.88 -10.07 9.31
C PRO A 100 6.78 -9.04 10.42
N GLY A 101 5.65 -8.33 10.50
CA GLY A 101 5.40 -7.39 11.58
C GLY A 101 4.22 -6.48 11.35
N LEU A 102 3.54 -6.12 12.45
CA LEU A 102 2.50 -5.10 12.45
C LEU A 102 3.14 -3.72 12.38
N LEU A 103 2.58 -2.82 11.58
CA LEU A 103 3.13 -1.46 11.39
C LEU A 103 3.33 -0.70 12.71
N ALA A 104 2.40 -0.88 13.66
CA ALA A 104 2.49 -0.23 14.98
C ALA A 104 3.72 -0.63 15.82
N THR A 105 4.29 -1.82 15.60
CA THR A 105 5.30 -2.42 16.50
C THR A 105 6.49 -3.02 15.79
N VAL A 106 6.51 -3.06 14.49
CA VAL A 106 7.62 -3.65 13.72
C VAL A 106 8.94 -2.95 14.02
N ILE A 107 9.99 -3.74 14.13
CA ILE A 107 11.37 -3.26 14.22
C ILE A 107 12.07 -3.60 12.92
N LEU A 108 12.51 -2.58 12.20
CA LEU A 108 13.13 -2.71 10.90
C LEU A 108 14.66 -2.72 10.98
N PRO A 109 15.36 -3.24 9.93
CA PRO A 109 16.81 -3.32 9.90
C PRO A 109 17.55 -1.96 9.92
N GLN A 110 16.85 -0.88 9.55
CA GLN A 110 17.36 0.49 9.60
C GLN A 110 16.26 1.47 10.02
N SER A 111 16.65 2.68 10.39
CA SER A 111 15.75 3.74 10.87
C SER A 111 15.54 4.88 9.89
N ASP A 112 16.20 4.87 8.73
CA ASP A 112 16.30 6.01 7.83
C ASP A 112 16.24 5.59 6.36
N TYR A 113 15.02 5.37 5.87
CA TYR A 113 14.79 5.01 4.47
C TYR A 113 14.79 6.24 3.56
N GLU A 114 15.28 6.08 2.31
CA GLU A 114 15.25 7.13 1.29
C GLU A 114 13.88 7.25 0.62
N ILE A 115 13.16 6.12 0.53
CA ILE A 115 11.79 6.05 -0.01
C ILE A 115 10.95 5.22 0.95
N ILE A 116 9.74 5.68 1.26
CA ILE A 116 8.71 4.88 1.93
C ILE A 116 7.47 4.92 1.04
N PHE A 117 6.99 3.75 0.66
CA PHE A 117 5.77 3.63 -0.13
C PHE A 117 4.80 2.62 0.48
N SER A 118 3.54 2.74 0.09
CA SER A 118 2.47 1.83 0.50
C SER A 118 1.37 1.82 -0.56
N ASN A 119 0.75 0.69 -0.78
CA ASN A 119 -0.39 0.56 -1.67
C ASN A 119 -1.50 -0.25 -1.01
N SER A 120 -2.70 0.34 -0.91
CA SER A 120 -3.91 -0.34 -0.42
C SER A 120 -3.78 -0.91 1.00
N VAL A 121 -3.29 -0.10 1.95
CA VAL A 121 -3.09 -0.47 3.36
C VAL A 121 -3.80 0.46 4.33
N LEU A 122 -3.82 1.75 4.05
CA LEU A 122 -4.36 2.77 4.96
C LEU A 122 -5.81 2.47 5.35
N HIS A 123 -6.64 2.00 4.40
CA HIS A 123 -8.03 1.68 4.66
C HIS A 123 -8.24 0.49 5.61
N HIS A 124 -7.30 -0.45 5.71
CA HIS A 124 -7.35 -1.56 6.64
C HIS A 124 -7.11 -1.13 8.10
N LEU A 125 -6.36 -0.04 8.32
CA LEU A 125 -5.97 0.35 9.66
C LEU A 125 -7.14 0.96 10.44
N PRO A 126 -7.49 0.41 11.62
CA PRO A 126 -8.53 1.01 12.47
C PRO A 126 -8.19 2.46 12.86
N ASP A 127 -6.92 2.71 13.19
CA ASP A 127 -6.35 4.03 13.42
C ASP A 127 -5.30 4.35 12.33
N ALA A 128 -5.60 5.32 11.49
CA ALA A 128 -4.70 5.77 10.43
C ALA A 128 -3.37 6.34 10.97
N GLN A 129 -3.33 6.82 12.23
CA GLN A 129 -2.10 7.31 12.84
C GLN A 129 -1.04 6.22 12.95
N THR A 130 -1.41 4.95 12.93
CA THR A 130 -0.47 3.82 12.84
C THR A 130 0.44 3.92 11.62
N LEU A 131 -0.12 4.21 10.43
CA LEU A 131 0.68 4.39 9.21
C LEU A 131 1.58 5.64 9.31
N TRP A 132 0.99 6.76 9.72
CA TRP A 132 1.70 8.04 9.75
C TRP A 132 2.84 8.05 10.79
N GLN A 133 2.64 7.42 11.95
CA GLN A 133 3.71 7.25 12.95
C GLN A 133 4.80 6.31 12.43
N THR A 134 4.45 5.23 11.74
CA THR A 134 5.43 4.32 11.13
C THR A 134 6.27 5.07 10.09
N VAL A 135 5.63 5.87 9.22
CA VAL A 135 6.35 6.74 8.29
C VAL A 135 7.32 7.66 9.03
N LYS A 136 6.88 8.36 10.09
CA LYS A 136 7.76 9.26 10.88
C LYS A 136 8.92 8.53 11.56
N ASN A 137 8.67 7.33 12.07
CA ASN A 137 9.69 6.55 12.79
C ASN A 137 10.82 6.06 11.89
N TYR A 138 10.53 5.87 10.61
CA TYR A 138 11.47 5.28 9.64
C TYR A 138 11.90 6.24 8.52
N ALA A 139 11.41 7.48 8.54
CA ALA A 139 11.83 8.53 7.63
C ALA A 139 12.92 9.41 8.26
N LYS A 140 13.78 9.97 7.41
CA LYS A 140 14.69 11.07 7.72
C LYS A 140 14.35 12.30 6.88
N SER A 141 14.96 13.44 7.17
CA SER A 141 14.88 14.60 6.24
C SER A 141 15.31 14.20 4.84
N GLY A 142 14.50 14.50 3.84
CA GLY A 142 14.70 14.09 2.45
C GLY A 142 14.04 12.77 2.06
N THR A 143 13.47 12.00 3.00
CA THR A 143 12.71 10.77 2.66
C THR A 143 11.50 11.13 1.79
N ARG A 144 11.34 10.39 0.70
CA ARG A 144 10.24 10.52 -0.25
C ARG A 144 9.12 9.54 0.13
N ILE A 145 7.91 10.08 0.28
CA ILE A 145 6.73 9.33 0.66
C ILE A 145 5.81 9.21 -0.55
N ILE A 146 5.39 7.98 -0.87
CA ILE A 146 4.48 7.69 -1.99
C ILE A 146 3.45 6.65 -1.52
N ILE A 147 2.20 7.05 -1.38
CA ILE A 147 1.13 6.17 -0.92
C ILE A 147 -0.02 6.26 -1.91
N MET A 148 -0.56 5.12 -2.31
CA MET A 148 -1.82 5.02 -3.02
C MET A 148 -2.80 4.18 -2.21
N ASP A 149 -4.04 4.65 -2.12
CA ASP A 149 -5.07 3.93 -1.39
C ASP A 149 -6.45 4.16 -2.00
N LEU A 150 -7.45 3.40 -1.53
CA LEU A 150 -8.83 3.60 -1.93
C LEU A 150 -9.42 4.89 -1.33
N LEU A 151 -10.37 5.46 -2.05
CA LEU A 151 -11.23 6.55 -1.57
C LEU A 151 -12.63 6.02 -1.27
N ARG A 152 -13.19 6.44 -0.12
CA ARG A 152 -14.54 6.08 0.26
C ARG A 152 -15.56 6.70 -0.70
N PRO A 153 -16.44 5.89 -1.32
CA PRO A 153 -17.50 6.39 -2.19
C PRO A 153 -18.50 7.27 -1.44
N ALA A 154 -19.23 8.09 -2.18
CA ALA A 154 -20.21 9.00 -1.60
C ALA A 154 -21.35 8.28 -0.84
N ASN A 155 -21.76 7.10 -1.31
CA ASN A 155 -22.83 6.30 -0.71
C ASN A 155 -22.71 4.81 -1.11
N LEU A 156 -23.54 3.96 -0.49
CA LEU A 156 -23.54 2.51 -0.73
C LEU A 156 -23.88 2.12 -2.17
N ALA A 157 -24.76 2.87 -2.85
CA ALA A 157 -25.09 2.58 -4.24
C ALA A 157 -23.91 2.81 -5.18
N VAL A 158 -23.10 3.85 -4.92
CA VAL A 158 -21.85 4.09 -5.66
C VAL A 158 -20.83 3.01 -5.34
N ALA A 159 -20.72 2.57 -4.08
CA ALA A 159 -19.82 1.48 -3.71
C ALA A 159 -20.19 0.18 -4.45
N GLN A 160 -21.49 -0.19 -4.46
CA GLN A 160 -21.96 -1.37 -5.18
C GLN A 160 -21.68 -1.26 -6.68
N LYS A 161 -21.98 -0.09 -7.28
CA LYS A 161 -21.68 0.12 -8.71
C LYS A 161 -20.18 -0.06 -9.01
N MET A 162 -19.28 0.39 -8.16
CA MET A 162 -17.83 0.18 -8.33
C MET A 162 -17.49 -1.32 -8.29
N VAL A 163 -18.08 -2.10 -7.39
CA VAL A 163 -17.90 -3.56 -7.36
C VAL A 163 -18.37 -4.18 -8.69
N ASP A 164 -19.56 -3.82 -9.14
CA ASP A 164 -20.13 -4.33 -10.39
C ASP A 164 -19.28 -3.95 -11.62
N ASP A 165 -18.73 -2.74 -11.64
CA ASP A 165 -17.92 -2.24 -12.77
C ASP A 165 -16.49 -2.83 -12.80
N TYR A 166 -15.86 -3.05 -11.63
CA TYR A 166 -14.43 -3.39 -11.55
C TYR A 166 -14.13 -4.83 -11.17
N THR A 167 -15.09 -5.55 -10.59
CA THR A 167 -14.88 -6.92 -10.11
C THR A 167 -15.91 -7.93 -10.63
N ALA A 168 -16.68 -7.58 -11.66
CA ALA A 168 -17.75 -8.43 -12.20
C ALA A 168 -17.30 -9.84 -12.58
N ASN A 169 -16.05 -10.03 -12.97
CA ASN A 169 -15.47 -11.30 -13.39
C ASN A 169 -14.63 -11.97 -12.30
N GLU A 170 -14.51 -11.34 -11.13
CA GLU A 170 -13.73 -11.87 -10.01
C GLU A 170 -14.59 -12.82 -9.15
N PRO A 171 -13.97 -13.74 -8.40
CA PRO A 171 -14.66 -14.57 -7.42
C PRO A 171 -15.46 -13.75 -6.40
N ASP A 172 -16.59 -14.28 -5.91
CA ASP A 172 -17.47 -13.60 -4.94
C ASP A 172 -16.72 -13.09 -3.69
N ILE A 173 -15.68 -13.81 -3.26
CA ILE A 173 -14.84 -13.42 -2.13
C ILE A 173 -14.13 -12.09 -2.40
N LEU A 174 -13.58 -11.88 -3.59
CA LEU A 174 -12.89 -10.65 -3.98
C LEU A 174 -13.87 -9.50 -4.20
N GLN A 175 -15.05 -9.76 -4.77
CA GLN A 175 -16.11 -8.76 -4.91
C GLN A 175 -16.54 -8.24 -3.54
N ARG A 176 -16.78 -9.16 -2.60
CA ARG A 176 -17.14 -8.83 -1.21
C ARG A 176 -16.02 -8.04 -0.52
N ASP A 177 -14.78 -8.48 -0.65
CA ASP A 177 -13.64 -7.84 -0.01
C ASP A 177 -13.42 -6.43 -0.57
N PHE A 178 -13.50 -6.26 -1.89
CA PHE A 178 -13.42 -4.92 -2.51
C PHE A 178 -14.55 -4.00 -2.03
N TYR A 179 -15.79 -4.52 -1.88
CA TYR A 179 -16.88 -3.74 -1.31
C TYR A 179 -16.56 -3.27 0.11
N HIS A 180 -16.07 -4.15 0.99
CA HIS A 180 -15.71 -3.79 2.36
C HIS A 180 -14.55 -2.79 2.40
N SER A 181 -13.53 -2.96 1.59
CA SER A 181 -12.40 -2.03 1.47
C SER A 181 -12.86 -0.63 1.02
N LEU A 182 -13.81 -0.53 0.09
CA LEU A 182 -14.43 0.76 -0.28
C LEU A 182 -15.16 1.41 0.91
N LEU A 183 -15.85 0.63 1.74
CA LEU A 183 -16.52 1.15 2.94
C LEU A 183 -15.53 1.55 4.04
N ALA A 184 -14.41 0.86 4.12
CA ALA A 184 -13.34 1.11 5.10
C ALA A 184 -12.39 2.25 4.67
N ALA A 185 -12.40 2.63 3.41
CA ALA A 185 -11.57 3.70 2.86
C ALA A 185 -11.85 5.06 3.51
N PHE A 186 -10.88 5.95 3.48
CA PHE A 186 -11.01 7.33 3.98
C PHE A 186 -11.44 8.29 2.86
N SER A 187 -11.98 9.44 3.25
CA SER A 187 -12.16 10.57 2.33
C SER A 187 -10.90 11.45 2.28
N ILE A 188 -10.81 12.31 1.27
CA ILE A 188 -9.69 13.27 1.14
C ILE A 188 -9.59 14.18 2.36
N GLU A 189 -10.73 14.64 2.90
CA GLU A 189 -10.80 15.51 4.07
C GLU A 189 -10.31 14.79 5.33
N GLU A 190 -10.66 13.51 5.48
CA GLU A 190 -10.19 12.68 6.59
C GLU A 190 -8.68 12.45 6.49
N ILE A 191 -8.15 12.12 5.31
CA ILE A 191 -6.71 11.95 5.07
C ILE A 191 -5.97 13.28 5.36
N SER A 192 -6.47 14.39 4.88
CA SER A 192 -5.87 15.71 5.15
C SER A 192 -5.83 16.03 6.64
N THR A 193 -6.89 15.69 7.38
CA THR A 193 -6.95 15.84 8.84
C THR A 193 -5.94 14.93 9.54
N GLN A 194 -5.81 13.68 9.12
CA GLN A 194 -4.84 12.73 9.67
C GLN A 194 -3.40 13.21 9.48
N LEU A 195 -3.07 13.71 8.28
CA LEU A 195 -1.74 14.25 7.98
C LEU A 195 -1.43 15.50 8.82
N ALA A 196 -2.41 16.39 9.01
CA ALA A 196 -2.25 17.54 9.89
C ALA A 196 -2.03 17.14 11.36
N GLN A 197 -2.74 16.11 11.86
CA GLN A 197 -2.53 15.55 13.20
C GLN A 197 -1.16 14.88 13.38
N ALA A 198 -0.65 14.27 12.31
CA ALA A 198 0.68 13.66 12.29
C ALA A 198 1.82 14.68 12.07
N ASP A 199 1.50 15.95 11.81
CA ASP A 199 2.47 16.97 11.41
C ASP A 199 3.27 16.56 10.14
N LEU A 200 2.57 16.01 9.16
CA LEU A 200 3.12 15.61 7.86
C LEU A 200 2.58 16.52 6.75
N GLN A 201 3.48 17.20 6.04
CA GLN A 201 3.15 18.08 4.93
C GLN A 201 3.24 17.31 3.60
N LEU A 202 2.27 16.42 3.35
CA LEU A 202 2.18 15.64 2.13
C LEU A 202 1.06 16.17 1.23
N HIS A 203 1.26 16.07 -0.06
CA HIS A 203 0.24 16.41 -1.07
C HIS A 203 -0.75 15.25 -1.23
N VAL A 204 -2.04 15.57 -1.28
CA VAL A 204 -3.13 14.58 -1.42
C VAL A 204 -3.88 14.87 -2.71
N GLU A 205 -3.94 13.92 -3.63
CA GLU A 205 -4.57 14.05 -4.92
C GLU A 205 -5.50 12.87 -5.20
N GLN A 206 -6.73 13.13 -5.64
CA GLN A 206 -7.59 12.11 -6.21
C GLN A 206 -7.16 11.82 -7.65
N ILE A 207 -6.78 10.58 -7.95
CA ILE A 207 -6.23 10.21 -9.26
C ILE A 207 -7.19 9.35 -10.10
N SER A 208 -8.25 8.86 -9.50
CA SER A 208 -9.34 8.15 -10.19
C SER A 208 -10.64 8.30 -9.39
N ASP A 209 -11.69 7.64 -9.85
CA ASP A 209 -12.98 7.59 -9.15
C ASP A 209 -12.90 6.91 -7.77
N ARG A 210 -11.85 6.13 -7.50
CA ARG A 210 -11.68 5.34 -6.29
C ARG A 210 -10.29 5.36 -5.67
N HIS A 211 -9.32 6.10 -6.23
CA HIS A 211 -7.96 6.12 -5.68
C HIS A 211 -7.50 7.53 -5.32
N VAL A 212 -6.83 7.61 -4.17
CA VAL A 212 -6.04 8.75 -3.72
C VAL A 212 -4.54 8.45 -3.91
N PHE A 213 -3.78 9.48 -4.24
CA PHE A 213 -2.32 9.44 -4.32
C PHE A 213 -1.74 10.49 -3.39
N ILE A 214 -0.88 10.06 -2.47
CA ILE A 214 -0.33 10.90 -1.40
C ILE A 214 1.18 10.92 -1.56
N THR A 215 1.75 12.10 -1.76
CA THR A 215 3.19 12.24 -2.01
C THR A 215 3.79 13.40 -1.27
N GLY A 216 5.10 13.33 -1.03
CA GLY A 216 5.85 14.43 -0.47
C GLY A 216 7.26 14.03 -0.04
N VAL A 217 7.98 15.01 0.50
CA VAL A 217 9.32 14.83 1.03
C VAL A 217 9.33 15.27 2.49
N ILE A 218 9.83 14.42 3.36
CA ILE A 218 9.99 14.72 4.79
C ILE A 218 11.03 15.83 4.97
N ARG A 219 10.66 16.85 5.73
CA ARG A 219 11.52 18.02 6.02
C ARG A 219 12.31 17.88 7.30
#